data_5a0e3c980c66a2c906c99d14b6322f6e
#
_entry.id   5a0e3c980c66a2c906c99d14b6322f6e
#
_cell.length_a   1.000
_cell.length_b   1.000
_cell.length_c   1.000
_cell.angle_alpha   90.00
_cell.angle_beta   90.00
_cell.angle_gamma   90.00
#
_symmetry.space_group_name_H-M   'P 1'
#
loop_
_entity.id
_entity.type
_entity.pdbx_description
1 polymer ?
#
loop_
_entity_poly.entity_id
_entity_poly.type
_entity_poly.pdbx_seq_one_letter_code
_entity_poly.pdbx_strand_id
1 'polypeptide(L)'
;MKKKILVVDDELSICLILENFLSHDYDVKTIHDGSEALEWLESNLPDLIISDIQMKKMDGYEFLQKVRNRGFTKHTPFIMLSAKSESKERIKCYKLGAQDYLTKPFNPEELEELIKKNLYPIHFAIEW
;
A
#
# COMPACT_ATOMS: atom_id res chain seq x y z
N MET A 1 14.32 2.71 -14.83
CA MET A 1 13.60 3.60 -13.87
C MET A 1 12.99 2.78 -12.76
N LYS A 2 13.12 3.28 -11.54
CA LYS A 2 12.53 2.59 -10.38
C LYS A 2 11.00 2.78 -10.38
N LYS A 3 10.28 1.73 -9.99
CA LYS A 3 8.85 1.83 -9.75
C LYS A 3 8.60 2.68 -8.51
N LYS A 4 7.49 3.41 -8.52
CA LYS A 4 7.14 4.34 -7.43
C LYS A 4 6.14 3.70 -6.48
N ILE A 5 6.46 3.71 -5.18
CA ILE A 5 5.60 3.18 -4.13
C ILE A 5 5.20 4.32 -3.20
N LEU A 6 3.90 4.47 -2.98
CA LEU A 6 3.36 5.41 -1.99
C LEU A 6 3.08 4.64 -0.70
N VAL A 7 3.64 5.10 0.40
CA VAL A 7 3.39 4.54 1.73
C VAL A 7 2.62 5.56 2.55
N VAL A 8 1.45 5.17 3.05
CA VAL A 8 0.59 6.04 3.87
C VAL A 8 0.43 5.41 5.26
N ASP A 9 1.02 6.02 6.26
CA ASP A 9 0.99 5.53 7.64
C ASP A 9 1.28 6.70 8.59
N ASP A 10 0.50 6.86 9.64
CA ASP A 10 0.72 7.93 10.61
C ASP A 10 1.79 7.58 11.65
N GLU A 11 2.31 6.35 11.64
CA GLU A 11 3.45 5.96 12.47
C GLU A 11 4.76 6.26 11.74
N LEU A 12 5.50 7.26 12.22
CA LEU A 12 6.75 7.67 11.59
C LEU A 12 7.78 6.54 11.55
N SER A 13 7.81 5.68 12.57
CA SER A 13 8.74 4.55 12.62
C SER A 13 8.51 3.56 11.49
N ILE A 14 7.25 3.27 11.16
CA ILE A 14 6.91 2.38 10.05
C ILE A 14 7.33 3.00 8.72
N CYS A 15 7.07 4.29 8.53
CA CYS A 15 7.48 5.00 7.33
C CYS A 15 8.99 4.94 7.12
N LEU A 16 9.77 5.17 8.20
CA LEU A 16 11.23 5.12 8.12
C LEU A 16 11.73 3.72 7.80
N ILE A 17 11.16 2.69 8.43
CA ILE A 17 11.54 1.31 8.18
C ILE A 17 11.27 0.95 6.71
N LEU A 18 10.09 1.27 6.21
CA LEU A 18 9.73 0.95 4.84
C LEU A 18 10.55 1.74 3.82
N GLU A 19 10.78 3.01 4.10
CA GLU A 19 11.62 3.83 3.22
C GLU A 19 13.02 3.27 3.12
N ASN A 20 13.64 2.94 4.27
CA ASN A 20 14.99 2.37 4.28
C ASN A 20 15.05 1.02 3.59
N PHE A 21 14.06 0.16 3.81
CA PHE A 21 14.03 -1.17 3.24
C PHE A 21 13.77 -1.15 1.73
N LEU A 22 12.85 -0.30 1.28
CA LEU A 22 12.37 -0.31 -0.10
C LEU A 22 13.13 0.63 -1.05
N SER A 23 13.76 1.70 -0.54
CA SER A 23 14.33 2.73 -1.42
C SER A 23 15.56 2.26 -2.19
N HIS A 24 16.14 1.12 -1.84
CA HIS A 24 17.22 0.54 -2.63
C HIS A 24 16.72 0.17 -4.04
N ASP A 25 15.52 -0.42 -4.12
CA ASP A 25 14.96 -0.92 -5.38
C ASP A 25 13.80 -0.09 -5.93
N TYR A 26 13.19 0.75 -5.11
CA TYR A 26 11.99 1.50 -5.47
C TYR A 26 12.14 2.98 -5.13
N ASP A 27 11.36 3.81 -5.83
CA ASP A 27 11.22 5.22 -5.51
C ASP A 27 10.07 5.34 -4.51
N VAL A 28 10.38 5.63 -3.24
CA VAL A 28 9.42 5.57 -2.14
C VAL A 28 9.01 6.98 -1.71
N LYS A 29 7.70 7.21 -1.67
CA LYS A 29 7.11 8.43 -1.11
C LYS A 29 6.33 8.04 0.14
N THR A 30 6.64 8.66 1.28
CA THR A 30 5.90 8.44 2.52
C THR A 30 5.03 9.65 2.83
N ILE A 31 3.79 9.41 3.22
CA ILE A 31 2.82 10.45 3.62
C ILE A 31 2.11 9.94 4.87
N HIS A 32 1.79 10.85 5.79
CA HIS A 32 1.36 10.47 7.13
C HIS A 32 -0.14 10.54 7.38
N ASP A 33 -0.93 10.94 6.39
CA ASP A 33 -2.39 10.87 6.51
C ASP A 33 -3.04 10.70 5.14
N GLY A 34 -4.28 10.18 5.15
CA GLY A 34 -5.00 9.86 3.93
C GLY A 34 -5.39 11.09 3.10
N SER A 35 -5.73 12.19 3.76
CA SER A 35 -6.13 13.43 3.05
C SER A 35 -4.95 13.99 2.27
N GLU A 36 -3.79 14.04 2.90
CA GLU A 36 -2.58 14.51 2.26
C GLU A 36 -2.18 13.59 1.11
N ALA A 37 -2.36 12.28 1.30
CA ALA A 37 -2.08 11.30 0.25
C ALA A 37 -2.99 11.49 -0.96
N LEU A 38 -4.28 11.75 -0.74
CA LEU A 38 -5.21 12.01 -1.84
C LEU A 38 -4.85 13.29 -2.60
N GLU A 39 -4.42 14.30 -1.87
CA GLU A 39 -3.94 15.55 -2.49
C GLU A 39 -2.71 15.29 -3.35
N TRP A 40 -1.76 14.52 -2.85
CA TRP A 40 -0.56 14.15 -3.61
C TRP A 40 -0.92 13.37 -4.87
N LEU A 41 -1.92 12.49 -4.78
CA LEU A 41 -2.38 11.69 -5.92
C LEU A 41 -3.04 12.52 -7.03
N GLU A 42 -3.38 13.76 -6.78
CA GLU A 42 -3.93 14.64 -7.82
C GLU A 42 -2.90 14.93 -8.92
N SER A 43 -1.62 14.92 -8.58
CA SER A 43 -0.56 15.22 -9.55
C SER A 43 0.55 14.18 -9.61
N ASN A 44 0.37 13.04 -8.95
CA ASN A 44 1.37 11.96 -8.94
C ASN A 44 0.69 10.61 -9.07
N LEU A 45 1.30 9.69 -9.81
CA LEU A 45 0.74 8.37 -10.03
C LEU A 45 1.74 7.30 -9.57
N PRO A 46 1.52 6.69 -8.41
CA PRO A 46 2.39 5.60 -7.97
C PRO A 46 2.05 4.31 -8.71
N ASP A 47 3.00 3.38 -8.71
CA ASP A 47 2.79 2.05 -9.28
C ASP A 47 2.15 1.11 -8.27
N LEU A 48 2.25 1.43 -6.97
CA LEU A 48 1.70 0.63 -5.89
C LEU A 48 1.52 1.49 -4.65
N ILE A 49 0.47 1.20 -3.88
CA ILE A 49 0.18 1.91 -2.62
C ILE A 49 0.22 0.91 -1.48
N ILE A 50 0.88 1.29 -0.38
CA ILE A 50 0.86 0.55 0.88
C ILE A 50 0.25 1.49 1.92
N SER A 51 -0.79 1.06 2.62
CA SER A 51 -1.47 1.92 3.60
C SER A 51 -1.80 1.17 4.87
N ASP A 52 -1.69 1.87 6.00
CA ASP A 52 -2.23 1.41 7.27
C ASP A 52 -3.75 1.58 7.27
N ILE A 53 -4.44 0.81 8.10
CA ILE A 53 -5.89 0.96 8.31
C ILE A 53 -6.15 2.02 9.38
N GLN A 54 -5.46 1.93 10.51
CA GLN A 54 -5.72 2.79 11.67
C GLN A 54 -4.93 4.08 11.57
N MET A 55 -5.56 5.08 10.97
CA MET A 55 -5.00 6.43 10.86
C MET A 55 -6.00 7.42 11.41
N LYS A 56 -5.50 8.55 11.91
CA LYS A 56 -6.34 9.64 12.43
C LYS A 56 -7.10 10.29 11.29
N LYS A 57 -8.30 10.77 11.58
CA LYS A 57 -9.21 11.46 10.66
C LYS A 57 -9.75 10.52 9.58
N MET A 58 -8.99 10.22 8.55
CA MET A 58 -9.39 9.29 7.49
C MET A 58 -8.67 7.96 7.71
N ASP A 59 -9.43 6.87 7.93
CA ASP A 59 -8.81 5.56 8.09
C ASP A 59 -8.46 4.95 6.73
N GLY A 60 -7.78 3.79 6.75
CA GLY A 60 -7.34 3.13 5.53
C GLY A 60 -8.48 2.62 4.66
N TYR A 61 -9.60 2.26 5.25
CA TYR A 61 -10.77 1.82 4.48
C TYR A 61 -11.34 2.97 3.63
N GLU A 62 -11.51 4.12 4.25
CA GLU A 62 -12.01 5.30 3.53
C GLU A 62 -11.00 5.75 2.47
N PHE A 63 -9.72 5.73 2.80
CA PHE A 63 -8.67 6.08 1.85
C PHE A 63 -8.71 5.14 0.63
N LEU A 64 -8.80 3.83 0.87
CA LEU A 64 -8.89 2.84 -0.21
C LEU A 64 -10.10 3.09 -1.11
N GLN A 65 -11.28 3.36 -0.51
CA GLN A 65 -12.49 3.65 -1.29
C GLN A 65 -12.29 4.86 -2.18
N LYS A 66 -11.68 5.92 -1.65
CA LYS A 66 -11.44 7.14 -2.43
C LYS A 66 -10.41 6.92 -3.54
N VAL A 67 -9.39 6.10 -3.29
CA VAL A 67 -8.42 5.71 -4.31
C VAL A 67 -9.11 4.96 -5.45
N ARG A 68 -10.00 4.02 -5.12
CA ARG A 68 -10.71 3.22 -6.12
C ARG A 68 -11.72 4.02 -6.93
N ASN A 69 -12.21 5.14 -6.39
CA ASN A 69 -13.17 6.00 -7.09
C ASN A 69 -12.50 7.04 -7.98
N ARG A 70 -11.17 7.08 -8.02
CA ARG A 70 -10.42 7.99 -8.90
C ARG A 70 -10.02 7.26 -10.16
N GLY A 71 -10.19 7.91 -11.32
CA GLY A 71 -9.93 7.29 -12.62
C GLY A 71 -8.53 6.73 -12.77
N PHE A 72 -7.51 7.50 -12.37
CA PHE A 72 -6.11 7.12 -12.56
C PHE A 72 -5.62 6.07 -11.56
N THR A 73 -6.27 5.94 -10.41
CA THR A 73 -5.84 5.01 -9.36
C THR A 73 -6.81 3.84 -9.19
N LYS A 74 -7.82 3.75 -10.04
CA LYS A 74 -8.84 2.71 -9.94
C LYS A 74 -8.27 1.29 -9.87
N HIS A 75 -7.17 1.04 -10.56
CA HIS A 75 -6.55 -0.29 -10.63
C HIS A 75 -5.15 -0.33 -10.04
N THR A 76 -4.70 0.75 -9.40
CA THR A 76 -3.38 0.76 -8.76
C THR A 76 -3.32 -0.31 -7.67
N PRO A 77 -2.34 -1.21 -7.67
CA PRO A 77 -2.21 -2.22 -6.61
C PRO A 77 -2.15 -1.57 -5.23
N PHE A 78 -2.88 -2.14 -4.29
CA PHE A 78 -3.04 -1.60 -2.95
C PHE A 78 -2.82 -2.72 -1.94
N ILE A 79 -1.82 -2.56 -1.08
CA ILE A 79 -1.51 -3.50 0.00
C ILE A 79 -1.85 -2.82 1.32
N MET A 80 -2.70 -3.48 2.13
CA MET A 80 -3.06 -2.95 3.44
C MET A 80 -2.14 -3.55 4.50
N LEU A 81 -1.56 -2.69 5.35
CA LEU A 81 -0.80 -3.10 6.53
C LEU A 81 -1.63 -2.78 7.77
N SER A 82 -1.78 -3.74 8.69
CA SER A 82 -2.58 -3.50 9.89
C SER A 82 -2.12 -4.35 11.05
N ALA A 83 -2.29 -3.82 12.27
CA ALA A 83 -2.08 -4.60 13.49
C ALA A 83 -3.18 -5.66 13.70
N LYS A 84 -4.31 -5.53 12.97
CA LYS A 84 -5.43 -6.46 13.10
C LYS A 84 -5.23 -7.68 12.20
N SER A 85 -5.38 -8.88 12.78
CA SER A 85 -5.16 -10.12 12.06
C SER A 85 -6.44 -10.91 11.77
N GLU A 86 -7.60 -10.40 12.18
CA GLU A 86 -8.86 -11.11 12.02
C GLU A 86 -9.29 -11.23 10.56
N SER A 87 -9.88 -12.37 10.21
CA SER A 87 -10.36 -12.63 8.84
C SER A 87 -11.34 -11.58 8.35
N LYS A 88 -12.23 -11.09 9.22
CA LYS A 88 -13.21 -10.09 8.84
C LYS A 88 -12.56 -8.79 8.36
N GLU A 89 -11.43 -8.42 8.93
CA GLU A 89 -10.70 -7.22 8.52
C GLU A 89 -10.08 -7.41 7.13
N ARG A 90 -9.48 -8.57 6.89
CA ARG A 90 -8.92 -8.90 5.58
C ARG A 90 -10.00 -8.96 4.51
N ILE A 91 -11.11 -9.62 4.82
CA ILE A 91 -12.23 -9.73 3.87
C ILE A 91 -12.76 -8.35 3.51
N LYS A 92 -12.92 -7.48 4.50
CA LYS A 92 -13.38 -6.11 4.24
C LYS A 92 -12.43 -5.36 3.29
N CYS A 93 -11.13 -5.50 3.51
CA CYS A 93 -10.13 -4.87 2.64
C CYS A 93 -10.23 -5.39 1.20
N TYR A 94 -10.35 -6.71 1.04
CA TYR A 94 -10.45 -7.31 -0.30
C TYR A 94 -11.73 -6.88 -1.01
N LYS A 95 -12.85 -6.82 -0.29
CA LYS A 95 -14.12 -6.36 -0.85
C LYS A 95 -14.06 -4.91 -1.31
N LEU A 96 -13.26 -4.09 -0.63
CA LEU A 96 -13.08 -2.69 -1.00
C LEU A 96 -12.04 -2.50 -2.12
N GLY A 97 -11.35 -3.56 -2.50
CA GLY A 97 -10.46 -3.53 -3.64
C GLY A 97 -8.97 -3.56 -3.35
N ALA A 98 -8.57 -3.93 -2.13
CA ALA A 98 -7.15 -4.16 -1.85
C ALA A 98 -6.72 -5.50 -2.46
N GLN A 99 -5.53 -5.54 -3.05
CA GLN A 99 -4.98 -6.77 -3.62
C GLN A 99 -4.41 -7.68 -2.54
N ASP A 100 -3.80 -7.11 -1.51
CA ASP A 100 -3.18 -7.90 -0.45
C ASP A 100 -3.30 -7.23 0.90
N TYR A 101 -3.06 -8.01 1.96
CA TYR A 101 -3.16 -7.60 3.35
C TYR A 101 -2.02 -8.25 4.12
N LEU A 102 -1.32 -7.47 4.92
CA LEU A 102 -0.21 -7.98 5.72
C LEU A 102 -0.34 -7.47 7.14
N THR A 103 -0.19 -8.37 8.13
CA THR A 103 -0.35 -8.04 9.54
C THR A 103 0.95 -7.51 10.13
N LYS A 104 0.88 -6.43 10.90
CA LYS A 104 2.00 -5.89 11.67
C LYS A 104 2.16 -6.68 12.98
N PRO A 105 3.36 -6.97 13.44
CA PRO A 105 4.65 -6.74 12.76
C PRO A 105 4.79 -7.68 11.56
N PHE A 106 5.34 -7.18 10.48
CA PHE A 106 5.42 -7.93 9.24
C PHE A 106 6.86 -8.40 8.96
N ASN A 107 6.96 -9.46 8.16
CA ASN A 107 8.23 -9.92 7.64
C ASN A 107 8.56 -9.11 6.39
N PRO A 108 9.69 -8.36 6.37
CA PRO A 108 10.05 -7.56 5.19
C PRO A 108 10.17 -8.37 3.90
N GLU A 109 10.63 -9.61 3.98
CA GLU A 109 10.73 -10.47 2.79
C GLU A 109 9.35 -10.83 2.25
N GLU A 110 8.38 -11.05 3.13
CA GLU A 110 7.00 -11.33 2.71
C GLU A 110 6.40 -10.10 2.02
N LEU A 111 6.61 -8.91 2.59
CA LEU A 111 6.15 -7.68 1.96
C LEU A 111 6.77 -7.51 0.58
N GLU A 112 8.07 -7.76 0.44
CA GLU A 112 8.74 -7.65 -0.85
C GLU A 112 8.15 -8.61 -1.89
N GLU A 113 7.82 -9.84 -1.49
CA GLU A 113 7.18 -10.79 -2.39
C GLU A 113 5.79 -10.32 -2.84
N LEU A 114 5.02 -9.73 -1.92
CA LEU A 114 3.73 -9.15 -2.29
C LEU A 114 3.88 -7.98 -3.25
N ILE A 115 4.89 -7.16 -3.05
CA ILE A 115 5.17 -6.04 -3.95
C ILE A 115 5.52 -6.55 -5.34
N LYS A 116 6.42 -7.52 -5.44
CA LYS A 116 6.84 -8.10 -6.72
C LYS A 116 5.67 -8.76 -7.44
N LYS A 117 4.86 -9.51 -6.71
CA LYS A 117 3.67 -10.17 -7.28
C LYS A 117 2.72 -9.15 -7.91
N ASN A 118 2.53 -8.01 -7.26
CA ASN A 118 1.61 -6.99 -7.74
C ASN A 118 2.20 -6.11 -8.85
N LEU A 119 3.51 -5.87 -8.83
CA LEU A 119 4.16 -5.04 -9.84
C LEU A 119 4.51 -5.84 -11.11
N TYR A 120 4.78 -7.14 -10.97
CA TYR A 120 5.25 -7.99 -12.06
C TYR A 120 4.47 -9.31 -12.13
N PRO A 121 3.15 -9.26 -12.30
CA PRO A 121 2.33 -10.48 -12.21
C PRO A 121 2.65 -11.53 -13.27
N ILE A 122 3.04 -11.13 -14.49
CA ILE A 122 3.37 -12.08 -15.57
C ILE A 122 4.69 -12.80 -15.23
N HIS A 123 5.69 -12.07 -14.78
CA HIS A 123 6.96 -12.64 -14.36
C HIS A 123 6.74 -13.65 -13.23
N PHE A 124 5.92 -13.28 -12.26
CA PHE A 124 5.62 -14.15 -11.12
C PHE A 124 4.93 -15.44 -11.56
N ALA A 125 4.03 -15.38 -12.53
CA ALA A 125 3.34 -16.55 -13.06
C ALA A 125 4.28 -17.49 -13.84
N ILE A 126 5.27 -16.95 -14.54
CA ILE A 126 6.21 -17.73 -15.34
C ILE A 126 7.17 -18.54 -14.44
N GLU A 127 7.49 -18.05 -13.27
CA GLU A 127 8.40 -18.75 -12.35
C GLU A 127 7.77 -19.97 -11.69
N TRP A 128 6.47 -20.18 -11.87
CA TRP A 128 5.81 -21.39 -11.42
C TRP A 128 6.12 -22.55 -12.35
#